data_fcd9d9f94702d7482bfcb09467c4688a
#
_entry.id   fcd9d9f94702d7482bfcb09467c4688a
#
_cell.length_a   1.000
_cell.length_b   1.000
_cell.length_c   1.000
_cell.angle_alpha   90.00
_cell.angle_beta   90.00
_cell.angle_gamma   90.00
#
_symmetry.space_group_name_H-M   'P 1'
#
loop_
_entity.id
_entity.type
_entity.pdbx_description
1 polymer ?
#
loop_
_entity_poly.entity_id
_entity_poly.type
_entity_poly.pdbx_seq_one_letter_code
_entity_poly.pdbx_strand_id
1 'polypeptide(L)'
;MGRRSHAISAHGSTIRAVRDGHGFNVVGTVLAAADRGARIDNHTHRVPLESNDVRGSIRRGSEANLVVFLVDASGSMAARDRLSAVTGAIMSMLTDAYQRRDKVAVITIHGSEATVVLPPTRSITIAARRLADVKIGGRTPLAAGLDKAYELITREHYREPGRRAILMCLSDGRANGKGGLAAAEVAARRIARRGLVGSVVIDCERPGRVRLGLASRLAANLHAPCVRLDELSADNLGGVIKTFS
;
A
#
# COMPACT_ATOMS: atom_id res chain seq x y z
N MET A 1 -9.61 4.75 -19.36
CA MET A 1 -9.37 5.78 -18.33
C MET A 1 -10.27 5.47 -17.12
N GLY A 2 -9.74 4.83 -16.07
CA GLY A 2 -10.49 4.52 -14.85
C GLY A 2 -10.71 5.79 -14.04
N ARG A 3 -11.94 6.03 -13.60
CA ARG A 3 -12.28 7.11 -12.68
C ARG A 3 -11.55 6.86 -11.36
N ARG A 4 -10.70 7.80 -10.96
CA ARG A 4 -10.08 7.82 -9.63
C ARG A 4 -11.19 8.03 -8.59
N SER A 5 -11.27 7.21 -7.57
CA SER A 5 -12.09 7.53 -6.41
C SER A 5 -11.51 8.78 -5.75
N HIS A 6 -12.34 9.77 -5.58
CA HIS A 6 -11.93 11.02 -4.94
C HIS A 6 -12.20 10.87 -3.44
N ALA A 7 -11.15 10.95 -2.64
CA ALA A 7 -11.27 10.93 -1.19
C ALA A 7 -11.00 12.31 -0.58
N ILE A 8 -11.63 12.56 0.56
CA ILE A 8 -11.30 13.68 1.42
C ILE A 8 -9.93 13.40 2.02
N SER A 9 -8.94 14.26 1.73
CA SER A 9 -7.55 14.07 2.10
C SER A 9 -7.00 15.30 2.79
N ALA A 10 -6.01 15.13 3.68
CA ALA A 10 -5.28 16.26 4.26
C ALA A 10 -4.47 17.06 3.22
N HIS A 11 -4.19 16.43 2.06
CA HIS A 11 -3.40 17.00 0.96
C HIS A 11 -4.22 16.96 -0.34
N GLY A 12 -4.12 18.01 -1.15
CA GLY A 12 -4.84 18.09 -2.43
C GLY A 12 -5.48 19.44 -2.68
N SER A 13 -6.32 19.51 -3.72
CA SER A 13 -7.06 20.74 -4.06
C SER A 13 -8.14 21.03 -3.02
N THR A 14 -8.20 22.26 -2.53
CA THR A 14 -9.29 22.70 -1.65
C THR A 14 -10.61 22.67 -2.42
N ILE A 15 -11.59 21.92 -1.90
CA ILE A 15 -12.94 21.86 -2.46
C ILE A 15 -13.83 22.87 -1.76
N ARG A 16 -13.71 22.95 -0.43
CA ARG A 16 -14.60 23.74 0.41
C ARG A 16 -13.89 24.19 1.68
N ALA A 17 -14.20 25.39 2.13
CA ALA A 17 -13.84 25.89 3.44
C ALA A 17 -14.96 25.53 4.44
N VAL A 18 -14.59 24.97 5.61
CA VAL A 18 -15.54 24.59 6.69
C VAL A 18 -14.92 24.89 8.05
N ARG A 19 -15.75 24.97 9.10
CA ARG A 19 -15.27 25.24 10.48
C ARG A 19 -14.26 24.21 10.96
N ASP A 20 -14.56 22.93 10.77
CA ASP A 20 -13.74 21.82 11.27
C ASP A 20 -12.82 21.23 10.18
N GLY A 21 -12.39 22.05 9.23
CA GLY A 21 -11.50 21.64 8.15
C GLY A 21 -10.03 21.59 8.56
N HIS A 22 -9.18 20.95 7.74
CA HIS A 22 -7.74 20.87 7.98
C HIS A 22 -7.01 22.16 7.63
N GLY A 23 -6.10 22.57 8.52
CA GLY A 23 -5.27 23.74 8.35
C GLY A 23 -6.07 25.04 8.37
N PHE A 24 -5.45 26.13 7.91
CA PHE A 24 -6.06 27.44 7.86
C PHE A 24 -6.41 27.83 6.41
N ASN A 25 -7.67 28.14 6.14
CA ASN A 25 -8.15 28.59 4.83
C ASN A 25 -8.40 30.09 4.86
N VAL A 26 -7.44 30.87 4.40
CA VAL A 26 -7.49 32.33 4.42
C VAL A 26 -8.73 32.86 3.70
N VAL A 27 -8.97 32.38 2.47
CA VAL A 27 -10.11 32.84 1.65
C VAL A 27 -11.44 32.52 2.32
N GLY A 28 -11.63 31.29 2.79
CA GLY A 28 -12.85 30.89 3.48
C GLY A 28 -13.07 31.62 4.79
N THR A 29 -12.00 31.97 5.50
CA THR A 29 -12.08 32.77 6.74
C THR A 29 -12.49 34.21 6.47
N VAL A 30 -11.92 34.84 5.44
CA VAL A 30 -12.29 36.21 5.05
C VAL A 30 -13.72 36.25 4.54
N LEU A 31 -14.16 35.27 3.76
CA LEU A 31 -15.55 35.18 3.30
C LEU A 31 -16.52 35.01 4.48
N ALA A 32 -16.18 34.18 5.46
CA ALA A 32 -17.02 34.00 6.66
C ALA A 32 -17.14 35.30 7.50
N ALA A 33 -16.05 36.07 7.60
CA ALA A 33 -16.08 37.38 8.24
C ALA A 33 -16.97 38.37 7.46
N ALA A 34 -16.87 38.36 6.13
CA ALA A 34 -17.71 39.18 5.27
C ALA A 34 -19.20 38.81 5.40
N ASP A 35 -19.54 37.53 5.43
CA ASP A 35 -20.90 37.02 5.64
C ASP A 35 -21.47 37.44 7.00
N ARG A 36 -20.61 37.55 8.02
CA ARG A 36 -20.98 38.10 9.34
C ARG A 36 -21.19 39.62 9.30
N GLY A 37 -20.79 40.29 8.22
CA GLY A 37 -20.92 41.75 8.08
C GLY A 37 -19.64 42.52 8.43
N ALA A 38 -18.51 41.85 8.60
CA ALA A 38 -17.21 42.52 8.80
C ALA A 38 -16.84 43.32 7.56
N ARG A 39 -16.41 44.57 7.76
CA ARG A 39 -15.93 45.46 6.69
C ARG A 39 -14.45 45.75 6.88
N ILE A 40 -13.75 46.03 5.79
CA ILE A 40 -12.38 46.48 5.84
C ILE A 40 -12.30 47.79 6.57
N ASP A 41 -11.48 47.86 7.60
CA ASP A 41 -11.16 49.09 8.28
C ASP A 41 -10.33 50.00 7.33
N ASN A 42 -10.90 51.15 6.95
CA ASN A 42 -10.25 52.07 5.99
C ASN A 42 -8.98 52.71 6.52
N HIS A 43 -8.72 52.71 7.84
CA HIS A 43 -7.50 53.26 8.43
C HIS A 43 -6.38 52.23 8.54
N THR A 44 -6.73 50.99 8.93
CA THR A 44 -5.76 49.94 9.14
C THR A 44 -5.62 48.98 7.94
N HIS A 45 -6.52 49.04 6.97
CA HIS A 45 -6.66 48.11 5.84
C HIS A 45 -6.78 46.63 6.29
N ARG A 46 -7.36 46.39 7.47
CA ARG A 46 -7.53 45.06 8.04
C ARG A 46 -9.00 44.63 8.06
N VAL A 47 -9.22 43.35 7.92
CA VAL A 47 -10.50 42.68 8.14
C VAL A 47 -10.57 42.23 9.61
N PRO A 48 -11.52 42.70 10.42
CA PRO A 48 -11.69 42.26 11.81
C PRO A 48 -12.19 40.81 11.81
N LEU A 49 -11.28 39.86 12.09
CA LEU A 49 -11.57 38.43 12.17
C LEU A 49 -11.93 38.04 13.60
N GLU A 50 -12.94 37.19 13.74
CA GLU A 50 -13.32 36.52 14.99
C GLU A 50 -13.02 35.05 14.95
N SER A 51 -12.94 34.41 16.13
CA SER A 51 -12.68 32.95 16.23
C SER A 51 -13.71 32.13 15.45
N ASN A 52 -14.95 32.61 15.36
CA ASN A 52 -16.03 31.98 14.62
C ASN A 52 -15.91 32.10 13.10
N ASP A 53 -15.05 32.98 12.58
CA ASP A 53 -14.78 33.14 11.15
C ASP A 53 -13.75 32.15 10.64
N VAL A 54 -12.97 31.57 11.55
CA VAL A 54 -11.89 30.64 11.18
C VAL A 54 -12.43 29.43 10.43
N ARG A 55 -11.85 29.18 9.26
CA ARG A 55 -12.17 28.04 8.40
C ARG A 55 -10.90 27.23 8.09
N GLY A 56 -11.05 25.92 8.15
CA GLY A 56 -10.12 24.98 7.56
C GLY A 56 -10.59 24.54 6.17
N SER A 57 -9.82 23.71 5.52
CA SER A 57 -10.11 23.19 4.17
C SER A 57 -10.56 21.75 4.21
N ILE A 58 -11.65 21.42 3.50
CA ILE A 58 -11.87 20.09 2.95
C ILE A 58 -11.11 20.05 1.64
N ARG A 59 -10.17 19.10 1.54
CA ARG A 59 -9.35 18.93 0.34
C ARG A 59 -9.69 17.63 -0.36
N ARG A 60 -9.64 17.65 -1.68
CA ARG A 60 -9.79 16.49 -2.54
C ARG A 60 -8.43 16.10 -3.06
N GLY A 61 -7.94 14.96 -2.62
CA GLY A 61 -6.71 14.36 -3.13
C GLY A 61 -7.02 13.23 -4.10
N SER A 62 -6.15 12.99 -5.06
CA SER A 62 -6.07 11.68 -5.70
C SER A 62 -5.33 10.78 -4.71
N GLU A 63 -5.99 9.77 -4.20
CA GLU A 63 -5.34 8.79 -3.35
C GLU A 63 -4.22 8.12 -4.14
N ALA A 64 -3.00 8.26 -3.64
CA ALA A 64 -1.89 7.49 -4.08
C ALA A 64 -1.76 6.27 -3.15
N ASN A 65 -1.56 5.08 -3.69
CA ASN A 65 -1.46 3.86 -2.90
C ASN A 65 -0.02 3.61 -2.42
N LEU A 66 0.10 2.79 -1.38
CA LEU A 66 1.33 2.10 -1.02
C LEU A 66 1.16 0.62 -1.38
N VAL A 67 1.88 0.15 -2.40
CA VAL A 67 1.87 -1.26 -2.77
C VAL A 67 3.08 -1.94 -2.13
N VAL A 68 2.83 -2.88 -1.22
CA VAL A 68 3.87 -3.64 -0.53
C VAL A 68 3.88 -5.06 -1.09
N PHE A 69 4.97 -5.45 -1.74
CA PHE A 69 5.20 -6.80 -2.17
C PHE A 69 5.91 -7.58 -1.06
N LEU A 70 5.31 -8.67 -0.62
CA LEU A 70 5.95 -9.71 0.19
C LEU A 70 6.26 -10.88 -0.71
N VAL A 71 7.53 -11.07 -1.05
CA VAL A 71 8.00 -12.04 -2.02
C VAL A 71 8.72 -13.17 -1.31
N ASP A 72 8.19 -14.38 -1.49
CA ASP A 72 8.87 -15.59 -1.08
C ASP A 72 10.00 -15.87 -2.07
N ALA A 73 11.24 -15.73 -1.60
CA ALA A 73 12.46 -16.05 -2.35
C ALA A 73 13.09 -17.37 -1.89
N SER A 74 12.33 -18.27 -1.25
CA SER A 74 12.78 -19.57 -0.77
C SER A 74 13.11 -20.55 -1.90
N GLY A 75 13.64 -21.71 -1.56
CA GLY A 75 14.04 -22.74 -2.53
C GLY A 75 12.90 -23.30 -3.39
N SER A 76 11.64 -23.24 -2.94
CA SER A 76 10.47 -23.61 -3.75
C SER A 76 10.24 -22.63 -4.89
N MET A 77 10.68 -21.39 -4.74
CA MET A 77 10.62 -20.31 -5.73
C MET A 77 11.87 -20.24 -6.63
N ALA A 78 12.89 -21.07 -6.38
CA ALA A 78 14.21 -21.01 -7.01
C ALA A 78 14.24 -21.35 -8.53
N ALA A 79 13.11 -21.64 -9.17
CA ALA A 79 13.05 -21.64 -10.62
C ALA A 79 13.24 -20.21 -11.12
N ARG A 80 14.35 -19.94 -11.81
CA ARG A 80 14.73 -18.63 -12.36
C ARG A 80 13.58 -17.94 -13.09
N ASP A 81 12.77 -18.69 -13.80
CA ASP A 81 11.63 -18.19 -14.57
C ASP A 81 10.55 -17.52 -13.70
N ARG A 82 10.36 -17.99 -12.45
CA ARG A 82 9.37 -17.40 -11.53
C ARG A 82 9.84 -16.10 -10.92
N LEU A 83 11.11 -16.03 -10.50
CA LEU A 83 11.65 -14.79 -10.01
C LEU A 83 11.68 -13.73 -11.11
N SER A 84 12.02 -14.11 -12.34
CA SER A 84 11.95 -13.22 -13.50
C SER A 84 10.53 -12.72 -13.76
N ALA A 85 9.52 -13.61 -13.67
CA ALA A 85 8.13 -13.23 -13.82
C ALA A 85 7.67 -12.28 -12.70
N VAL A 86 8.04 -12.57 -11.44
CA VAL A 86 7.74 -11.71 -10.29
C VAL A 86 8.45 -10.37 -10.41
N THR A 87 9.73 -10.36 -10.74
CA THR A 87 10.50 -9.11 -10.93
C THR A 87 9.92 -8.29 -12.09
N GLY A 88 9.57 -8.94 -13.20
CA GLY A 88 8.91 -8.30 -14.33
C GLY A 88 7.56 -7.67 -13.95
N ALA A 89 6.74 -8.40 -13.19
CA ALA A 89 5.47 -7.90 -12.68
C ALA A 89 5.66 -6.69 -11.74
N ILE A 90 6.62 -6.75 -10.81
CA ILE A 90 6.95 -5.64 -9.92
C ILE A 90 7.43 -4.42 -10.74
N MET A 91 8.28 -4.62 -11.74
CA MET A 91 8.78 -3.53 -12.59
C MET A 91 7.66 -2.91 -13.44
N SER A 92 6.75 -3.71 -13.98
CA SER A 92 5.56 -3.22 -14.69
C SER A 92 4.69 -2.37 -13.78
N MET A 93 4.44 -2.87 -12.55
CA MET A 93 3.64 -2.13 -11.55
C MET A 93 4.32 -0.85 -11.07
N LEU A 94 5.65 -0.83 -10.97
CA LEU A 94 6.40 0.39 -10.67
C LEU A 94 6.24 1.44 -11.76
N THR A 95 6.22 1.03 -13.02
CA THR A 95 6.00 1.93 -14.15
C THR A 95 4.59 2.54 -14.08
N ASP A 96 3.59 1.73 -13.81
CA ASP A 96 2.20 2.18 -13.60
C ASP A 96 2.06 3.05 -12.33
N ALA A 97 2.72 2.65 -11.24
CA ALA A 97 2.71 3.35 -9.98
C ALA A 97 3.32 4.75 -10.10
N TYR A 98 4.38 4.91 -10.89
CA TYR A 98 5.00 6.21 -11.18
C TYR A 98 3.98 7.19 -11.78
N GLN A 99 3.19 6.73 -12.75
CA GLN A 99 2.13 7.56 -13.37
C GLN A 99 1.01 7.93 -12.38
N ARG A 100 0.76 7.07 -11.38
CA ARG A 100 -0.29 7.25 -10.37
C ARG A 100 0.18 7.92 -9.08
N ARG A 101 1.47 8.24 -8.95
CA ARG A 101 2.12 8.71 -7.72
C ARG A 101 2.08 7.70 -6.56
N ASP A 102 1.85 6.43 -6.85
CA ASP A 102 1.90 5.35 -5.87
C ASP A 102 3.34 5.14 -5.38
N LYS A 103 3.50 4.65 -4.16
CA LYS A 103 4.77 4.14 -3.64
C LYS A 103 4.77 2.62 -3.74
N VAL A 104 5.94 2.05 -4.02
CA VAL A 104 6.15 0.61 -4.00
C VAL A 104 7.22 0.27 -2.99
N ALA A 105 7.00 -0.81 -2.23
CA ALA A 105 7.97 -1.40 -1.33
C ALA A 105 8.05 -2.91 -1.59
N VAL A 106 9.23 -3.51 -1.37
CA VAL A 106 9.43 -4.94 -1.52
C VAL A 106 10.11 -5.51 -0.29
N ILE A 107 9.50 -6.54 0.25
CA ILE A 107 10.02 -7.36 1.34
C ILE A 107 10.27 -8.75 0.77
N THR A 108 11.45 -9.30 0.96
CA THR A 108 11.77 -10.68 0.62
C THR A 108 11.90 -11.51 1.88
N ILE A 109 11.46 -12.76 1.77
CA ILE A 109 11.66 -13.78 2.81
C ILE A 109 12.51 -14.92 2.25
N HIS A 110 13.62 -15.17 2.89
CA HIS A 110 14.50 -16.31 2.59
C HIS A 110 15.32 -16.70 3.82
N GLY A 111 15.74 -17.95 3.89
CA GLY A 111 16.58 -18.43 5.00
C GLY A 111 15.85 -18.34 6.35
N SER A 112 16.28 -17.48 7.25
CA SER A 112 15.66 -17.25 8.57
C SER A 112 15.04 -15.86 8.73
N GLU A 113 15.14 -14.99 7.73
CA GLU A 113 14.87 -13.57 7.87
C GLU A 113 13.90 -13.01 6.83
N ALA A 114 13.29 -11.89 7.19
CA ALA A 114 12.53 -11.04 6.30
C ALA A 114 13.25 -9.69 6.14
N THR A 115 13.58 -9.33 4.91
CA THR A 115 14.37 -8.14 4.60
C THR A 115 13.58 -7.17 3.72
N VAL A 116 13.57 -5.88 4.09
CA VAL A 116 13.04 -4.82 3.21
C VAL A 116 14.12 -4.51 2.17
N VAL A 117 14.03 -5.14 1.00
CA VAL A 117 14.99 -4.92 -0.10
C VAL A 117 14.73 -3.62 -0.84
N LEU A 118 13.46 -3.19 -0.90
CA LEU A 118 13.07 -1.91 -1.45
C LEU A 118 12.17 -1.18 -0.43
N PRO A 119 12.68 -0.13 0.23
CA PRO A 119 11.84 0.73 1.06
C PRO A 119 10.83 1.50 0.19
N PRO A 120 9.72 2.02 0.78
CA PRO A 120 8.70 2.74 0.03
C PRO A 120 9.27 3.84 -0.86
N THR A 121 9.16 3.68 -2.17
CA THR A 121 9.71 4.58 -3.18
C THR A 121 8.79 4.74 -4.38
N ARG A 122 8.97 5.83 -5.13
CA ARG A 122 8.39 6.07 -6.45
C ARG A 122 9.44 5.93 -7.57
N SER A 123 10.70 5.68 -7.22
CA SER A 123 11.80 5.65 -8.18
C SER A 123 11.95 4.26 -8.79
N ILE A 124 11.66 4.16 -10.09
CA ILE A 124 11.86 2.94 -10.89
C ILE A 124 13.35 2.54 -10.90
N THR A 125 14.25 3.52 -11.00
CA THR A 125 15.70 3.27 -11.04
C THR A 125 16.22 2.62 -9.77
N ILE A 126 15.78 3.11 -8.60
CA ILE A 126 16.14 2.52 -7.31
C ILE A 126 15.58 1.10 -7.20
N ALA A 127 14.34 0.90 -7.63
CA ALA A 127 13.71 -0.39 -7.58
C ALA A 127 14.41 -1.42 -8.46
N ALA A 128 14.71 -1.09 -9.71
CA ALA A 128 15.42 -1.97 -10.64
C ALA A 128 16.77 -2.44 -10.07
N ARG A 129 17.57 -1.51 -9.52
CA ARG A 129 18.86 -1.83 -8.89
C ARG A 129 18.71 -2.76 -7.70
N ARG A 130 17.77 -2.47 -6.79
CA ARG A 130 17.57 -3.26 -5.57
C ARG A 130 17.00 -4.64 -5.82
N LEU A 131 16.12 -4.79 -6.82
CA LEU A 131 15.52 -6.07 -7.17
C LEU A 131 16.48 -7.01 -7.92
N ALA A 132 17.50 -6.47 -8.61
CA ALA A 132 18.52 -7.27 -9.29
C ALA A 132 19.39 -8.08 -8.30
N ASP A 133 19.52 -7.60 -7.05
CA ASP A 133 20.40 -8.19 -6.03
C ASP A 133 19.68 -9.16 -5.08
N VAL A 134 18.40 -9.51 -5.36
CA VAL A 134 17.62 -10.41 -4.49
C VAL A 134 18.19 -11.82 -4.49
N LYS A 135 18.63 -12.28 -3.32
CA LYS A 135 19.12 -13.64 -3.09
C LYS A 135 17.94 -14.63 -3.02
N ILE A 136 18.15 -15.81 -3.59
CA ILE A 136 17.14 -16.89 -3.65
C ILE A 136 17.65 -18.10 -2.88
N GLY A 137 16.76 -18.80 -2.20
CA GLY A 137 17.01 -20.09 -1.55
C GLY A 137 16.71 -20.11 -0.07
N GLY A 138 16.83 -21.29 0.53
CA GLY A 138 16.65 -21.50 1.97
C GLY A 138 15.18 -21.70 2.39
N ARG A 139 14.90 -21.41 3.65
CA ARG A 139 13.59 -21.59 4.30
C ARG A 139 12.65 -20.43 3.97
N THR A 140 11.37 -20.61 4.34
CA THR A 140 10.31 -19.62 4.16
C THR A 140 9.85 -19.10 5.54
N PRO A 141 10.46 -18.04 6.08
CA PRO A 141 10.03 -17.42 7.34
C PRO A 141 8.81 -16.52 7.12
N LEU A 142 7.68 -17.11 6.71
CA LEU A 142 6.48 -16.39 6.29
C LEU A 142 5.92 -15.50 7.40
N ALA A 143 5.91 -15.98 8.65
CA ALA A 143 5.48 -15.18 9.80
C ALA A 143 6.31 -13.89 9.95
N ALA A 144 7.65 -14.01 9.87
CA ALA A 144 8.54 -12.85 9.96
C ALA A 144 8.30 -11.85 8.81
N GLY A 145 8.00 -12.36 7.61
CA GLY A 145 7.64 -11.54 6.46
C GLY A 145 6.37 -10.73 6.67
N LEU A 146 5.32 -11.39 7.16
CA LEU A 146 4.04 -10.74 7.50
C LEU A 146 4.21 -9.72 8.62
N ASP A 147 5.01 -10.02 9.64
CA ASP A 147 5.32 -9.09 10.72
C ASP A 147 6.06 -7.86 10.20
N LYS A 148 7.05 -8.06 9.32
CA LYS A 148 7.78 -6.97 8.68
C LYS A 148 6.88 -6.10 7.78
N ALA A 149 5.96 -6.72 7.06
CA ALA A 149 4.97 -6.01 6.26
C ALA A 149 4.03 -5.18 7.14
N TYR A 150 3.55 -5.75 8.24
CA TYR A 150 2.72 -5.05 9.23
C TYR A 150 3.43 -3.81 9.81
N GLU A 151 4.69 -3.95 10.23
CA GLU A 151 5.51 -2.85 10.75
C GLU A 151 5.66 -1.73 9.71
N LEU A 152 6.00 -2.09 8.47
CA LEU A 152 6.20 -1.14 7.38
C LEU A 152 4.92 -0.38 7.06
N ILE A 153 3.79 -1.10 6.89
CA ILE A 153 2.48 -0.51 6.59
C ILE A 153 2.02 0.40 7.72
N THR A 154 2.16 -0.03 8.97
CA THR A 154 1.78 0.76 10.14
C THR A 154 2.59 2.07 10.20
N ARG A 155 3.90 1.99 9.98
CA ARG A 155 4.78 3.17 9.96
C ARG A 155 4.41 4.15 8.85
N GLU A 156 4.14 3.67 7.65
CA GLU A 156 3.76 4.53 6.52
C GLU A 156 2.34 5.11 6.71
N HIS A 157 1.43 4.38 7.33
CA HIS A 157 0.10 4.89 7.69
C HIS A 157 0.19 6.09 8.65
N TYR A 158 1.07 6.05 9.65
CA TYR A 158 1.29 7.21 10.54
C TYR A 158 1.96 8.40 9.83
N ARG A 159 2.81 8.14 8.83
CA ARG A 159 3.45 9.20 8.04
C ARG A 159 2.51 9.86 7.04
N GLU A 160 1.65 9.07 6.41
CA GLU A 160 0.73 9.49 5.36
C GLU A 160 -0.66 8.83 5.58
N PRO A 161 -1.47 9.32 6.53
CA PRO A 161 -2.73 8.66 6.92
C PRO A 161 -3.76 8.52 5.79
N GLY A 162 -3.70 9.42 4.77
CA GLY A 162 -4.59 9.37 3.60
C GLY A 162 -4.14 8.41 2.49
N ARG A 163 -3.03 7.65 2.70
CA ARG A 163 -2.52 6.73 1.70
C ARG A 163 -3.03 5.31 1.98
N ARG A 164 -3.77 4.75 1.04
CA ARG A 164 -4.21 3.35 1.12
C ARG A 164 -3.03 2.40 0.93
N ALA A 165 -2.95 1.36 1.75
CA ALA A 165 -1.98 0.30 1.59
C ALA A 165 -2.60 -0.92 0.92
N ILE A 166 -1.81 -1.58 0.06
CA ILE A 166 -2.14 -2.85 -0.57
C ILE A 166 -0.97 -3.80 -0.33
N LEU A 167 -1.22 -4.94 0.27
CA LEU A 167 -0.24 -6.01 0.50
C LEU A 167 -0.43 -7.11 -0.54
N MET A 168 0.58 -7.36 -1.34
CA MET A 168 0.62 -8.43 -2.32
C MET A 168 1.59 -9.52 -1.86
N CYS A 169 1.05 -10.66 -1.41
CA CYS A 169 1.85 -11.80 -0.96
C CYS A 169 2.05 -12.79 -2.11
N LEU A 170 3.30 -12.93 -2.58
CA LEU A 170 3.70 -13.89 -3.60
C LEU A 170 4.38 -15.07 -2.92
N SER A 171 3.64 -16.16 -2.68
CA SER A 171 4.14 -17.34 -1.96
C SER A 171 3.31 -18.58 -2.32
N ASP A 172 3.85 -19.77 -2.17
CA ASP A 172 3.11 -21.03 -2.17
C ASP A 172 2.44 -21.35 -0.82
N GLY A 173 2.51 -20.40 0.12
CA GLY A 173 1.92 -20.50 1.45
C GLY A 173 2.68 -21.39 2.43
N ARG A 174 3.80 -21.98 2.04
CA ARG A 174 4.63 -22.77 2.96
C ARG A 174 5.25 -21.86 4.02
N ALA A 175 5.34 -22.37 5.24
CA ALA A 175 5.96 -21.67 6.36
C ALA A 175 6.76 -22.68 7.16
N ASN A 176 8.08 -22.67 6.97
CA ASN A 176 9.02 -23.55 7.65
C ASN A 176 10.06 -22.79 8.49
N GLY A 177 9.80 -21.49 8.73
CA GLY A 177 10.52 -20.67 9.68
C GLY A 177 10.06 -20.90 11.13
N LYS A 178 10.53 -20.08 12.05
CA LYS A 178 10.19 -20.17 13.47
C LYS A 178 8.66 -20.07 13.69
N GLY A 179 8.09 -21.04 14.40
CA GLY A 179 6.67 -21.13 14.68
C GLY A 179 5.80 -21.67 13.51
N GLY A 180 6.42 -21.94 12.35
CA GLY A 180 5.78 -22.60 11.23
C GLY A 180 4.50 -21.93 10.73
N LEU A 181 3.56 -22.74 10.28
CA LEU A 181 2.29 -22.29 9.69
C LEU A 181 1.42 -21.57 10.72
N ALA A 182 1.39 -22.05 11.97
CA ALA A 182 0.59 -21.44 13.03
C ALA A 182 0.99 -19.98 13.30
N ALA A 183 2.30 -19.70 13.35
CA ALA A 183 2.78 -18.33 13.53
C ALA A 183 2.42 -17.44 12.33
N ALA A 184 2.52 -17.97 11.10
CA ALA A 184 2.12 -17.24 9.90
C ALA A 184 0.62 -16.89 9.91
N GLU A 185 -0.24 -17.81 10.34
CA GLU A 185 -1.67 -17.56 10.47
C GLU A 185 -2.00 -16.49 11.53
N VAL A 186 -1.30 -16.50 12.67
CA VAL A 186 -1.46 -15.47 13.70
C VAL A 186 -1.07 -14.10 13.14
N ALA A 187 0.07 -14.00 12.44
CA ALA A 187 0.52 -12.76 11.82
C ALA A 187 -0.47 -12.27 10.73
N ALA A 188 -0.98 -13.18 9.89
CA ALA A 188 -1.97 -12.86 8.86
C ALA A 188 -3.27 -12.30 9.48
N ARG A 189 -3.82 -12.98 10.49
CA ARG A 189 -5.02 -12.50 11.21
C ARG A 189 -4.81 -11.16 11.89
N ARG A 190 -3.60 -10.87 12.38
CA ARG A 190 -3.27 -9.57 12.96
C ARG A 190 -3.35 -8.45 11.92
N ILE A 191 -2.83 -8.68 10.72
CA ILE A 191 -2.94 -7.74 9.58
C ILE A 191 -4.41 -7.49 9.23
N ALA A 192 -5.19 -8.56 9.04
CA ALA A 192 -6.61 -8.48 8.69
C ALA A 192 -7.42 -7.70 9.72
N ARG A 193 -7.25 -8.00 11.02
CA ARG A 193 -7.97 -7.33 12.13
C ARG A 193 -7.66 -5.84 12.23
N ARG A 194 -6.48 -5.39 11.84
CA ARG A 194 -6.10 -3.99 11.92
C ARG A 194 -6.81 -3.13 10.86
N GLY A 195 -7.20 -3.71 9.74
CA GLY A 195 -7.98 -3.02 8.70
C GLY A 195 -7.25 -1.87 7.98
N LEU A 196 -5.91 -1.77 8.10
CA LEU A 196 -5.11 -0.70 7.49
C LEU A 196 -4.71 -0.99 6.04
N VAL A 197 -4.94 -2.22 5.56
CA VAL A 197 -4.41 -2.69 4.29
C VAL A 197 -5.39 -3.65 3.61
N GLY A 198 -5.61 -3.47 2.31
CA GLY A 198 -6.19 -4.49 1.46
C GLY A 198 -5.12 -5.52 1.10
N SER A 199 -5.43 -6.81 1.15
CA SER A 199 -4.44 -7.87 0.87
C SER A 199 -4.86 -8.71 -0.33
N VAL A 200 -3.87 -9.23 -1.07
CA VAL A 200 -4.03 -10.20 -2.15
C VAL A 200 -2.95 -11.26 -2.00
N VAL A 201 -3.30 -12.52 -2.12
CA VAL A 201 -2.33 -13.62 -2.16
C VAL A 201 -2.20 -14.14 -3.58
N ILE A 202 -0.99 -14.21 -4.07
CA ILE A 202 -0.64 -14.76 -5.37
C ILE A 202 -0.03 -16.14 -5.11
N ASP A 203 -0.79 -17.18 -5.47
CA ASP A 203 -0.38 -18.56 -5.34
C ASP A 203 0.70 -18.89 -6.36
N CYS A 204 1.90 -19.15 -5.85
CA CYS A 204 3.06 -19.52 -6.63
C CYS A 204 3.31 -21.05 -6.63
N GLU A 205 2.34 -21.87 -6.22
CA GLU A 205 2.47 -23.33 -6.22
C GLU A 205 2.62 -23.88 -7.65
N ARG A 206 3.50 -24.88 -7.84
CA ARG A 206 3.76 -25.47 -9.16
C ARG A 206 2.56 -26.25 -9.70
N PRO A 207 2.18 -26.06 -10.97
CA PRO A 207 1.25 -26.98 -11.62
C PRO A 207 1.85 -28.40 -11.68
N GLY A 208 1.02 -29.43 -11.53
CA GLY A 208 1.40 -30.85 -11.70
C GLY A 208 1.86 -31.61 -10.44
N ARG A 209 1.83 -30.99 -9.25
CA ARG A 209 2.01 -31.67 -7.96
C ARG A 209 0.72 -31.68 -7.16
N VAL A 210 0.63 -32.54 -6.14
CA VAL A 210 -0.46 -32.51 -5.15
C VAL A 210 -0.48 -31.10 -4.55
N ARG A 211 -1.59 -30.38 -4.74
CA ARG A 211 -1.77 -29.04 -4.22
C ARG A 211 -2.05 -29.10 -2.73
N LEU A 212 -1.28 -28.39 -1.95
CA LEU A 212 -1.47 -28.29 -0.50
C LEU A 212 -2.48 -27.20 -0.12
N GLY A 213 -2.79 -26.26 -1.04
CA GLY A 213 -3.74 -25.19 -0.81
C GLY A 213 -3.31 -24.20 0.29
N LEU A 214 -2.02 -24.14 0.62
CA LEU A 214 -1.52 -23.32 1.73
C LEU A 214 -1.62 -21.81 1.41
N ALA A 215 -1.46 -21.43 0.15
CA ALA A 215 -1.68 -20.06 -0.29
C ALA A 215 -3.14 -19.61 -0.08
N SER A 216 -4.11 -20.47 -0.41
CA SER A 216 -5.54 -20.22 -0.16
C SER A 216 -5.83 -20.10 1.35
N ARG A 217 -5.18 -20.90 2.18
CA ARG A 217 -5.28 -20.82 3.63
C ARG A 217 -4.68 -19.52 4.19
N LEU A 218 -3.57 -19.07 3.65
CA LEU A 218 -2.99 -17.75 3.96
C LEU A 218 -3.96 -16.63 3.58
N ALA A 219 -4.54 -16.69 2.38
CA ALA A 219 -5.51 -15.72 1.88
C ALA A 219 -6.74 -15.64 2.80
N ALA A 220 -7.29 -16.77 3.21
CA ALA A 220 -8.41 -16.83 4.16
C ALA A 220 -8.09 -16.12 5.49
N ASN A 221 -6.89 -16.31 6.04
CA ASN A 221 -6.45 -15.65 7.27
C ASN A 221 -6.17 -14.14 7.09
N LEU A 222 -5.85 -13.69 5.87
CA LEU A 222 -5.70 -12.27 5.51
C LEU A 222 -7.02 -11.61 5.11
N HIS A 223 -8.14 -12.36 5.04
CA HIS A 223 -9.42 -11.94 4.44
C HIS A 223 -9.21 -11.40 3.00
N ALA A 224 -8.41 -12.11 2.22
CA ALA A 224 -7.92 -11.70 0.92
C ALA A 224 -8.34 -12.67 -0.19
N PRO A 225 -8.48 -12.24 -1.44
CA PRO A 225 -8.56 -13.14 -2.57
C PRO A 225 -7.22 -13.86 -2.77
N CYS A 226 -7.31 -15.08 -3.32
CA CYS A 226 -6.17 -15.87 -3.76
C CYS A 226 -6.24 -16.00 -5.28
N VAL A 227 -5.20 -15.57 -5.97
CA VAL A 227 -5.09 -15.60 -7.43
C VAL A 227 -3.87 -16.41 -7.81
N ARG A 228 -3.95 -17.20 -8.86
CA ARG A 228 -2.82 -18.01 -9.32
C ARG A 228 -1.83 -17.16 -10.14
N LEU A 229 -0.55 -17.46 -9.99
CA LEU A 229 0.51 -16.75 -10.73
C LEU A 229 0.38 -16.93 -12.26
N ASP A 230 -0.05 -18.11 -12.73
CA ASP A 230 -0.27 -18.40 -14.15
C ASP A 230 -1.50 -17.69 -14.75
N GLU A 231 -2.41 -17.22 -13.93
CA GLU A 231 -3.58 -16.41 -14.33
C GLU A 231 -3.26 -14.90 -14.37
N LEU A 232 -2.07 -14.51 -13.91
CA LEU A 232 -1.64 -13.11 -13.84
C LEU A 232 -0.99 -12.70 -15.17
N SER A 233 -1.78 -12.12 -16.06
CA SER A 233 -1.23 -11.26 -17.12
C SER A 233 -0.97 -9.84 -16.58
N ALA A 234 -0.07 -9.09 -17.20
CA ALA A 234 0.21 -7.69 -16.82
C ALA A 234 -1.07 -6.83 -16.79
N ASP A 235 -2.04 -7.14 -17.64
CA ASP A 235 -3.35 -6.46 -17.70
C ASP A 235 -4.26 -6.83 -16.52
N ASN A 236 -4.19 -8.07 -16.01
CA ASN A 236 -5.02 -8.55 -14.90
C ASN A 236 -4.53 -8.03 -13.54
N LEU A 237 -3.21 -7.85 -13.34
CA LEU A 237 -2.66 -7.27 -12.12
C LEU A 237 -3.15 -5.83 -11.89
N GLY A 238 -3.21 -5.02 -12.95
CA GLY A 238 -3.83 -3.70 -12.91
C GLY A 238 -5.32 -3.75 -12.54
N GLY A 239 -6.03 -4.80 -12.92
CA GLY A 239 -7.43 -5.06 -12.58
C GLY A 239 -7.63 -5.41 -11.11
N VAL A 240 -6.78 -6.27 -10.56
CA VAL A 240 -6.82 -6.67 -9.13
C VAL A 240 -6.61 -5.45 -8.24
N ILE A 241 -5.65 -4.57 -8.54
CA ILE A 241 -5.43 -3.33 -7.78
C ILE A 241 -6.63 -2.38 -7.89
N LYS A 242 -7.29 -2.31 -9.05
CA LYS A 242 -8.49 -1.48 -9.23
C LYS A 242 -9.68 -1.95 -8.40
N THR A 243 -9.79 -3.23 -8.10
CA THR A 243 -10.87 -3.79 -7.27
C THR A 243 -10.72 -3.35 -5.80
N PHE A 244 -9.50 -3.01 -5.36
CA PHE A 244 -9.21 -2.51 -4.01
C PHE A 244 -8.99 -0.98 -3.96
N SER A 245 -9.17 -0.29 -5.07
CA SER A 245 -9.14 1.19 -5.18
C SER A 245 -10.58 1.74 -5.23
#